data_0bb991522b1676e60aadff398ab07cdd
#
_entry.id   0bb991522b1676e60aadff398ab07cdd
#
_cell.length_a   1.000
_cell.length_b   1.000
_cell.length_c   1.000
_cell.angle_alpha   90.00
_cell.angle_beta   90.00
_cell.angle_gamma   90.00
#
_symmetry.space_group_name_H-M   'P 1'
#
loop_
_entity.id
_entity.type
_entity.pdbx_description
1 polymer ?
#
loop_
_entity_poly.entity_id
_entity_poly.type
_entity_poly.pdbx_seq_one_letter_code
_entity_poly.pdbx_strand_id
1 'polypeptide(L)'
;MIPLRLVKVYPVFVFLRLVSVMSSMSLFKRTLRTLQHESRGRTPQRVNRWFKWLAPGLFVKRWLLLSASGVLLTSLGVAIWAKLTPIFYLLDFMGKVLERIATIMPNYVSGPIAISCGLILIFWGQTRTVGSITEVLKPGKDEELVDVLMAHRRLNRGPKIVVVGGGTGLSTLLRGLKVYSANITAIVTVADDGGSSGRLRQEFGVLPPGDIRNCLAALADQEKLLTELFQYRFQSGSGLVGHSFGNLFLTAMSEITGDLERAIAASSQVLAVRGRVLPATLSDVRLWAELADWRRIEGESSITEAQGKIEKIGCIPAEPPALPAALKAIEEADYIIIGPGSLYTSIIPNLLVPEISEAIASRSVPRIYVCNIMTQPGETQGYTVSDHIQAIDEACGKPLFNAVLVHRRVPSAQSLIKYAQVNSHPVFFDREATAKLGRRMVMANVMDEDEETNLVRHNPERLARVLLRWYSRAHG
;
A
#
# COMPACT_ATOMS: atom_id res chain seq x y z
N MET A 1 78.96 6.17 -7.82
CA MET A 1 78.35 6.97 -8.90
C MET A 1 77.74 6.04 -9.90
N ILE A 2 76.43 5.71 -9.77
CA ILE A 2 75.62 5.10 -10.82
C ILE A 2 74.16 5.55 -10.50
N PRO A 3 73.41 6.13 -11.43
CA PRO A 3 72.17 6.82 -11.12
C PRO A 3 70.96 5.88 -11.10
N LEU A 4 70.06 6.17 -10.14
CA LEU A 4 68.72 5.59 -10.05
C LEU A 4 67.84 6.05 -11.24
N ARG A 5 67.32 5.11 -11.98
CA ARG A 5 66.24 5.35 -12.96
C ARG A 5 64.87 5.20 -12.29
N LEU A 6 64.11 6.30 -12.32
CA LEU A 6 62.72 6.35 -11.92
C LEU A 6 61.84 5.41 -12.77
N VAL A 7 61.10 4.54 -12.12
CA VAL A 7 59.97 3.82 -12.71
C VAL A 7 58.72 4.65 -12.47
N LYS A 8 58.14 5.22 -13.51
CA LYS A 8 56.87 5.93 -13.47
C LYS A 8 55.72 4.93 -13.29
N VAL A 9 55.03 5.06 -12.17
CA VAL A 9 53.79 4.35 -11.85
C VAL A 9 52.63 5.06 -12.59
N TYR A 10 51.92 4.34 -13.45
CA TYR A 10 50.67 4.77 -14.05
C TYR A 10 49.51 3.90 -13.50
N PRO A 11 48.76 4.33 -12.49
CA PRO A 11 47.51 3.66 -12.20
C PRO A 11 46.22 4.50 -12.43
N VAL A 12 46.31 5.72 -12.99
CA VAL A 12 45.16 6.61 -13.08
C VAL A 12 44.34 6.44 -14.39
N PHE A 13 44.96 5.94 -15.45
CA PHE A 13 44.31 5.82 -16.78
C PHE A 13 43.39 4.60 -16.94
N VAL A 14 43.52 3.57 -16.12
CA VAL A 14 42.67 2.38 -16.18
C VAL A 14 41.31 2.63 -15.50
N PHE A 15 41.29 3.50 -14.52
CA PHE A 15 40.03 3.81 -13.78
C PHE A 15 39.07 4.72 -14.59
N LEU A 16 39.60 5.60 -15.44
CA LEU A 16 38.79 6.49 -16.28
C LEU A 16 38.16 5.76 -17.50
N ARG A 17 38.75 4.66 -17.96
CA ARG A 17 38.16 3.84 -19.04
C ARG A 17 37.02 2.94 -18.54
N LEU A 18 36.99 2.56 -17.26
CA LEU A 18 35.91 1.79 -16.66
C LEU A 18 34.65 2.66 -16.41
N VAL A 19 34.83 3.95 -16.18
CA VAL A 19 33.69 4.89 -16.00
C VAL A 19 33.02 5.24 -17.34
N SER A 20 33.77 5.26 -18.45
CA SER A 20 33.23 5.49 -19.81
C SER A 20 32.38 4.32 -20.32
N VAL A 21 32.62 3.08 -19.85
CA VAL A 21 31.81 1.89 -20.23
C VAL A 21 30.47 1.88 -19.49
N MET A 22 30.33 2.58 -18.36
CA MET A 22 29.06 2.70 -17.63
C MET A 22 28.07 3.68 -18.27
N SER A 23 28.50 4.55 -19.19
CA SER A 23 27.64 5.50 -19.93
C SER A 23 26.84 4.81 -21.07
N SER A 24 27.18 3.60 -21.48
CA SER A 24 26.44 2.84 -22.51
C SER A 24 25.29 1.99 -21.98
N MET A 25 24.92 2.12 -20.70
CA MET A 25 23.79 1.40 -20.08
C MET A 25 22.40 1.80 -20.61
N SER A 26 22.28 2.86 -21.41
CA SER A 26 21.01 3.22 -22.05
C SER A 26 20.64 2.29 -23.21
N LEU A 27 21.62 1.77 -23.92
CA LEU A 27 21.43 0.79 -25.00
C LEU A 27 21.09 -0.61 -24.45
N PHE A 28 21.71 -0.98 -23.32
CA PHE A 28 21.43 -2.27 -22.66
C PHE A 28 20.02 -2.32 -22.04
N LYS A 29 19.49 -1.19 -21.59
CA LYS A 29 18.09 -1.09 -21.12
C LYS A 29 17.08 -1.18 -22.27
N ARG A 30 17.42 -0.78 -23.48
CA ARG A 30 16.53 -0.91 -24.64
C ARG A 30 16.46 -2.35 -25.16
N THR A 31 17.58 -3.05 -25.23
CA THR A 31 17.64 -4.46 -25.64
C THR A 31 16.98 -5.41 -24.64
N LEU A 32 17.02 -5.12 -23.33
CA LEU A 32 16.29 -5.90 -22.31
C LEU A 32 14.77 -5.70 -22.39
N ARG A 33 14.27 -4.55 -22.87
CA ARG A 33 12.83 -4.34 -23.06
C ARG A 33 12.27 -5.04 -24.30
N THR A 34 13.05 -5.20 -25.35
CA THR A 34 12.64 -5.94 -26.55
C THR A 34 12.66 -7.46 -26.33
N LEU A 35 13.59 -7.97 -25.53
CA LEU A 35 13.66 -9.42 -25.22
C LEU A 35 12.58 -9.89 -24.22
N GLN A 36 11.93 -8.97 -23.47
CA GLN A 36 10.81 -9.32 -22.58
C GLN A 36 9.46 -9.48 -23.30
N HIS A 37 9.36 -9.09 -24.58
CA HIS A 37 8.10 -9.18 -25.35
C HIS A 37 8.01 -10.42 -26.25
N GLU A 38 9.08 -11.17 -26.46
CA GLU A 38 9.13 -12.26 -27.45
C GLU A 38 9.33 -13.69 -26.91
N SER A 39 9.41 -13.91 -25.60
CA SER A 39 9.58 -15.27 -25.07
C SER A 39 8.40 -15.74 -24.21
N ARG A 40 7.25 -15.96 -24.83
CA ARG A 40 6.29 -16.97 -24.36
C ARG A 40 6.72 -18.35 -24.89
N GLY A 41 7.84 -18.86 -24.39
CA GLY A 41 8.34 -20.18 -24.68
C GLY A 41 9.12 -20.69 -23.47
N ARG A 42 8.73 -21.86 -22.96
CA ARG A 42 9.32 -22.56 -21.82
C ARG A 42 10.86 -22.61 -21.92
N THR A 43 11.54 -21.81 -21.13
CA THR A 43 12.99 -21.92 -20.89
C THR A 43 13.25 -22.28 -19.42
N PRO A 44 14.32 -23.02 -19.10
CA PRO A 44 14.50 -23.63 -17.78
C PRO A 44 14.70 -22.59 -16.69
N GLN A 45 13.81 -22.60 -15.71
CA GLN A 45 13.71 -21.67 -14.56
C GLN A 45 14.97 -21.60 -13.68
N ARG A 46 15.95 -22.50 -13.81
CA ARG A 46 17.09 -22.58 -12.91
C ARG A 46 18.19 -21.52 -13.11
N VAL A 47 18.45 -21.08 -14.33
CA VAL A 47 19.53 -20.11 -14.62
C VAL A 47 19.16 -18.69 -14.21
N ASN A 48 17.88 -18.36 -14.22
CA ASN A 48 17.38 -17.02 -13.88
C ASN A 48 17.42 -16.71 -12.36
N ARG A 49 17.52 -17.71 -11.49
CA ARG A 49 17.53 -17.59 -10.02
C ARG A 49 18.73 -16.79 -9.52
N TRP A 50 19.90 -17.05 -10.02
CA TRP A 50 21.15 -16.43 -9.56
C TRP A 50 21.30 -14.97 -9.97
N PHE A 51 20.86 -14.63 -11.18
CA PHE A 51 20.88 -13.24 -11.64
C PHE A 51 19.93 -12.33 -10.84
N LYS A 52 18.87 -12.86 -10.25
CA LYS A 52 17.98 -12.09 -9.35
C LYS A 52 18.68 -11.62 -8.07
N TRP A 53 19.62 -12.41 -7.51
CA TRP A 53 20.44 -12.00 -6.37
C TRP A 53 21.45 -10.90 -6.71
N LEU A 54 21.82 -10.78 -7.96
CA LEU A 54 22.70 -9.75 -8.49
C LEU A 54 21.97 -8.46 -8.87
N ALA A 55 20.62 -8.44 -8.83
CA ALA A 55 19.82 -7.26 -9.19
C ALA A 55 20.17 -6.04 -8.31
N PRO A 56 20.26 -4.84 -8.90
CA PRO A 56 20.49 -3.60 -8.16
C PRO A 56 19.29 -3.31 -7.23
N GLY A 57 19.57 -3.10 -5.95
CA GLY A 57 18.55 -2.80 -4.94
C GLY A 57 18.54 -3.70 -3.70
N LEU A 58 19.20 -4.84 -3.73
CA LEU A 58 19.45 -5.68 -2.55
C LEU A 58 20.67 -5.13 -1.79
N PHE A 59 20.44 -4.43 -0.69
CA PHE A 59 21.52 -3.92 0.19
C PHE A 59 22.34 -5.02 0.86
N VAL A 60 21.96 -6.29 0.69
CA VAL A 60 22.66 -7.48 1.22
C VAL A 60 24.13 -7.52 0.78
N LYS A 61 24.46 -7.04 -0.43
CA LYS A 61 25.83 -7.01 -0.94
C LYS A 61 26.79 -6.17 -0.08
N ARG A 62 26.33 -5.03 0.44
CA ARG A 62 27.16 -4.15 1.28
C ARG A 62 27.51 -4.85 2.59
N TRP A 63 26.55 -5.54 3.18
CA TRP A 63 26.75 -6.27 4.44
C TRP A 63 27.61 -7.53 4.25
N LEU A 64 27.45 -8.23 3.11
CA LEU A 64 28.34 -9.36 2.76
C LEU A 64 29.79 -8.90 2.55
N LEU A 65 30.00 -7.78 1.84
CA LEU A 65 31.33 -7.19 1.68
C LEU A 65 31.92 -6.75 3.03
N LEU A 66 31.11 -6.09 3.88
CA LEU A 66 31.54 -5.68 5.21
C LEU A 66 31.91 -6.90 6.07
N SER A 67 31.10 -7.97 6.04
CA SER A 67 31.37 -9.22 6.74
C SER A 67 32.65 -9.89 6.23
N ALA A 68 32.84 -9.97 4.91
CA ALA A 68 34.07 -10.51 4.31
C ALA A 68 35.31 -9.70 4.72
N SER A 69 35.21 -8.36 4.72
CA SER A 69 36.27 -7.48 5.20
C SER A 69 36.58 -7.70 6.69
N GLY A 70 35.53 -7.89 7.51
CA GLY A 70 35.68 -8.21 8.94
C GLY A 70 36.42 -9.54 9.18
N VAL A 71 36.06 -10.59 8.44
CA VAL A 71 36.74 -11.89 8.48
C VAL A 71 38.22 -11.75 8.10
N LEU A 72 38.52 -11.00 7.04
CA LEU A 72 39.87 -10.76 6.55
C LEU A 72 40.71 -10.00 7.59
N LEU A 73 40.15 -8.95 8.20
CA LEU A 73 40.80 -8.18 9.29
C LEU A 73 41.05 -9.03 10.52
N THR A 74 40.08 -9.85 10.93
CA THR A 74 40.18 -10.75 12.05
C THR A 74 41.28 -11.80 11.82
N SER A 75 41.29 -12.38 10.60
CA SER A 75 42.33 -13.35 10.19
C SER A 75 43.72 -12.72 10.21
N LEU A 76 43.87 -11.48 9.73
CA LEU A 76 45.10 -10.72 9.76
C LEU A 76 45.53 -10.40 11.20
N GLY A 77 44.60 -10.00 12.07
CA GLY A 77 44.86 -9.74 13.49
C GLY A 77 45.34 -10.97 14.21
N VAL A 78 44.71 -12.12 13.99
CA VAL A 78 45.16 -13.41 14.56
C VAL A 78 46.54 -13.79 14.03
N ALA A 79 46.81 -13.57 12.76
CA ALA A 79 48.10 -13.82 12.14
C ALA A 79 49.23 -12.98 12.77
N ILE A 80 48.97 -11.69 12.99
CA ILE A 80 49.90 -10.76 13.65
C ILE A 80 50.13 -11.17 15.11
N TRP A 81 49.05 -11.47 15.85
CA TRP A 81 49.11 -11.86 17.26
C TRP A 81 49.87 -13.18 17.48
N ALA A 82 49.64 -14.16 16.62
CA ALA A 82 50.31 -15.45 16.64
C ALA A 82 51.75 -15.41 16.04
N LYS A 83 52.29 -14.22 15.72
CA LYS A 83 53.59 -14.03 15.07
C LYS A 83 53.77 -14.88 13.80
N LEU A 84 52.65 -15.13 13.07
CA LEU A 84 52.59 -15.90 11.82
C LEU A 84 53.00 -17.38 11.92
N THR A 85 53.43 -17.86 13.09
CA THR A 85 53.93 -19.24 13.27
C THR A 85 52.91 -20.31 12.87
N PRO A 86 51.64 -20.27 13.29
CA PRO A 86 50.63 -21.27 12.84
C PRO A 86 50.35 -21.22 11.33
N ILE A 87 50.42 -20.02 10.74
CA ILE A 87 50.19 -19.84 9.29
C ILE A 87 51.38 -20.39 8.52
N PHE A 88 52.62 -20.22 9.02
CA PHE A 88 53.81 -20.80 8.40
C PHE A 88 53.72 -22.33 8.35
N TYR A 89 53.34 -23.00 9.44
CA TYR A 89 53.12 -24.44 9.45
C TYR A 89 51.99 -24.89 8.49
N LEU A 90 50.90 -24.13 8.42
CA LEU A 90 49.81 -24.41 7.52
C LEU A 90 50.24 -24.23 6.04
N LEU A 91 50.97 -23.17 5.75
CA LEU A 91 51.50 -22.91 4.37
C LEU A 91 52.55 -23.96 3.97
N ASP A 92 53.44 -24.38 4.89
CA ASP A 92 54.40 -25.45 4.65
C ASP A 92 53.71 -26.79 4.39
N PHE A 93 52.69 -27.12 5.20
CA PHE A 93 51.86 -28.31 4.97
C PHE A 93 51.10 -28.26 3.65
N MET A 94 50.45 -27.10 3.32
CA MET A 94 49.81 -26.93 2.04
C MET A 94 50.80 -26.97 0.86
N GLY A 95 52.01 -26.42 1.02
CA GLY A 95 53.08 -26.51 0.04
C GLY A 95 53.44 -27.95 -0.27
N LYS A 96 53.66 -28.76 0.73
CA LYS A 96 53.98 -30.21 0.58
C LYS A 96 52.81 -31.00 -0.07
N VAL A 97 51.59 -30.66 0.24
CA VAL A 97 50.40 -31.26 -0.44
C VAL A 97 50.34 -30.85 -1.91
N LEU A 98 50.57 -29.58 -2.21
CA LEU A 98 50.59 -29.03 -3.56
C LEU A 98 51.70 -29.64 -4.42
N GLU A 99 52.93 -29.79 -3.86
CA GLU A 99 54.03 -30.48 -4.51
C GLU A 99 53.70 -31.93 -4.83
N ARG A 100 53.07 -32.68 -3.89
CA ARG A 100 52.62 -34.05 -4.17
C ARG A 100 51.55 -34.11 -5.28
N ILE A 101 50.61 -33.16 -5.27
CA ILE A 101 49.58 -33.06 -6.34
C ILE A 101 50.23 -32.73 -7.68
N ALA A 102 51.21 -31.80 -7.71
CA ALA A 102 51.89 -31.39 -8.93
C ALA A 102 52.80 -32.50 -9.52
N THR A 103 53.27 -33.45 -8.71
CA THR A 103 54.00 -34.63 -9.19
C THR A 103 53.08 -35.66 -9.86
N ILE A 104 51.79 -35.68 -9.53
CA ILE A 104 50.81 -36.62 -10.08
C ILE A 104 50.04 -35.99 -11.27
N MET A 105 49.75 -34.67 -11.24
CA MET A 105 49.02 -33.97 -12.28
C MET A 105 49.67 -32.62 -12.61
N PRO A 106 49.76 -32.28 -13.91
CA PRO A 106 50.27 -30.97 -14.35
C PRO A 106 49.44 -29.82 -13.79
N ASN A 107 50.10 -28.72 -13.39
CA ASN A 107 49.47 -27.55 -12.72
C ASN A 107 48.33 -26.93 -13.54
N TYR A 108 48.38 -26.98 -14.87
CA TYR A 108 47.33 -26.47 -15.76
C TYR A 108 46.05 -27.31 -15.74
N VAL A 109 46.06 -28.51 -15.13
CA VAL A 109 44.90 -29.37 -14.95
C VAL A 109 44.39 -29.30 -13.48
N SER A 110 45.33 -29.46 -12.52
CA SER A 110 44.99 -29.49 -11.08
C SER A 110 44.44 -28.17 -10.58
N GLY A 111 44.97 -27.03 -11.05
CA GLY A 111 44.52 -25.70 -10.67
C GLY A 111 43.05 -25.42 -11.02
N PRO A 112 42.64 -25.54 -12.30
CA PRO A 112 41.26 -25.38 -12.71
C PRO A 112 40.27 -26.36 -12.03
N ILE A 113 40.70 -27.61 -11.78
CA ILE A 113 39.87 -28.59 -11.06
C ILE A 113 39.63 -28.13 -9.62
N ALA A 114 40.68 -27.73 -8.89
CA ALA A 114 40.55 -27.24 -7.53
C ALA A 114 39.67 -25.98 -7.41
N ILE A 115 39.82 -25.03 -8.33
CA ILE A 115 38.98 -23.84 -8.43
C ILE A 115 37.53 -24.23 -8.69
N SER A 116 37.29 -25.14 -9.65
CA SER A 116 35.93 -25.60 -9.98
C SER A 116 35.25 -26.30 -8.81
N CYS A 117 35.98 -27.18 -8.09
CA CYS A 117 35.48 -27.83 -6.88
C CYS A 117 35.17 -26.82 -5.78
N GLY A 118 36.06 -25.86 -5.54
CA GLY A 118 35.82 -24.79 -4.56
C GLY A 118 34.60 -23.95 -4.87
N LEU A 119 34.42 -23.56 -6.13
CA LEU A 119 33.25 -22.83 -6.58
C LEU A 119 31.97 -23.66 -6.44
N ILE A 120 32.01 -24.95 -6.74
CA ILE A 120 30.85 -25.87 -6.57
C ILE A 120 30.49 -25.98 -5.10
N LEU A 121 31.46 -26.14 -4.20
CA LEU A 121 31.21 -26.23 -2.75
C LEU A 121 30.64 -24.93 -2.19
N ILE A 122 31.17 -23.78 -2.58
CA ILE A 122 30.63 -22.48 -2.19
C ILE A 122 29.19 -22.34 -2.66
N PHE A 123 28.94 -22.66 -3.92
CA PHE A 123 27.64 -22.62 -4.52
C PHE A 123 26.62 -23.52 -3.79
N TRP A 124 27.02 -24.76 -3.54
CA TRP A 124 26.17 -25.74 -2.87
C TRP A 124 25.88 -25.37 -1.41
N GLY A 125 26.88 -24.91 -0.66
CA GLY A 125 26.73 -24.40 0.67
C GLY A 125 25.76 -23.21 0.77
N GLN A 126 25.95 -22.22 -0.13
CA GLN A 126 25.05 -21.05 -0.20
C GLN A 126 23.59 -21.45 -0.53
N THR A 127 23.39 -22.35 -1.50
CA THR A 127 22.04 -22.80 -1.87
C THR A 127 21.33 -23.54 -0.75
N ARG A 128 22.07 -24.37 0.02
CA ARG A 128 21.53 -25.09 1.17
C ARG A 128 21.19 -24.18 2.32
N THR A 129 22.05 -23.19 2.62
CA THR A 129 21.82 -22.22 3.69
C THR A 129 20.58 -21.36 3.39
N VAL A 130 20.49 -20.83 2.17
CA VAL A 130 19.30 -20.06 1.73
C VAL A 130 18.06 -20.93 1.74
N GLY A 131 18.15 -22.18 1.27
CA GLY A 131 17.03 -23.14 1.28
C GLY A 131 16.49 -23.38 2.69
N SER A 132 17.37 -23.66 3.65
CA SER A 132 17.00 -23.92 5.05
C SER A 132 16.33 -22.69 5.70
N ILE A 133 16.81 -21.49 5.45
CA ILE A 133 16.19 -20.25 5.96
C ILE A 133 14.81 -20.03 5.32
N THR A 134 14.69 -20.30 4.01
CA THR A 134 13.42 -20.11 3.27
C THR A 134 12.34 -21.08 3.73
N GLU A 135 12.73 -22.33 4.02
CA GLU A 135 11.82 -23.37 4.51
C GLU A 135 11.18 -23.01 5.86
N VAL A 136 11.98 -22.43 6.77
CA VAL A 136 11.50 -21.98 8.09
C VAL A 136 10.58 -20.75 7.97
N LEU A 137 10.90 -19.81 7.06
CA LEU A 137 10.17 -18.55 6.94
C LEU A 137 8.84 -18.67 6.17
N LYS A 138 8.69 -19.66 5.28
CA LYS A 138 7.46 -19.88 4.49
C LYS A 138 7.20 -21.36 4.22
N PRO A 139 6.73 -22.12 5.21
CA PRO A 139 6.29 -23.49 4.95
C PRO A 139 5.07 -23.46 4.02
N GLY A 140 5.20 -23.90 2.79
CA GLY A 140 4.07 -24.24 1.90
C GLY A 140 3.71 -23.26 0.78
N LYS A 141 4.54 -22.29 0.41
CA LYS A 141 4.34 -21.47 -0.82
C LYS A 141 5.57 -21.52 -1.74
N ASP A 142 5.32 -21.78 -3.04
CA ASP A 142 6.35 -21.83 -4.10
C ASP A 142 6.95 -20.45 -4.48
N GLU A 143 6.74 -19.41 -3.69
CA GLU A 143 7.28 -18.07 -3.96
C GLU A 143 8.76 -17.97 -3.56
N GLU A 144 9.59 -17.53 -4.48
CA GLU A 144 11.02 -17.29 -4.21
C GLU A 144 11.20 -16.17 -3.18
N LEU A 145 11.99 -16.41 -2.13
CA LEU A 145 12.30 -15.43 -1.07
C LEU A 145 12.76 -14.08 -1.66
N VAL A 146 13.50 -14.12 -2.76
CA VAL A 146 13.98 -12.90 -3.46
C VAL A 146 12.83 -12.09 -4.02
N ASP A 147 11.84 -12.74 -4.63
CA ASP A 147 10.67 -12.06 -5.20
C ASP A 147 9.82 -11.42 -4.10
N VAL A 148 9.65 -12.12 -2.95
CA VAL A 148 8.98 -11.58 -1.77
C VAL A 148 9.72 -10.38 -1.20
N LEU A 149 11.05 -10.46 -1.04
CA LEU A 149 11.87 -9.35 -0.54
C LEU A 149 11.84 -8.15 -1.50
N MET A 150 11.90 -8.40 -2.81
CA MET A 150 11.82 -7.33 -3.82
C MET A 150 10.45 -6.69 -3.86
N ALA A 151 9.37 -7.47 -3.76
CA ALA A 151 8.00 -6.97 -3.69
C ALA A 151 7.81 -6.11 -2.42
N HIS A 152 8.22 -6.63 -1.25
CA HIS A 152 8.15 -5.90 0.02
C HIS A 152 8.90 -4.56 -0.04
N ARG A 153 10.13 -4.55 -0.55
CA ARG A 153 10.91 -3.31 -0.70
C ARG A 153 10.30 -2.34 -1.70
N ARG A 154 9.73 -2.83 -2.80
CA ARG A 154 9.05 -1.99 -3.79
C ARG A 154 7.84 -1.31 -3.17
N LEU A 155 7.02 -2.05 -2.41
CA LEU A 155 5.83 -1.52 -1.76
C LEU A 155 6.18 -0.49 -0.67
N ASN A 156 7.22 -0.74 0.13
CA ASN A 156 7.68 0.19 1.17
C ASN A 156 8.34 1.48 0.62
N ARG A 157 8.75 1.50 -0.66
CA ARG A 157 9.22 2.69 -1.36
C ARG A 157 8.13 3.44 -2.12
N GLY A 158 6.92 2.92 -2.10
CA GLY A 158 5.76 3.59 -2.68
C GLY A 158 5.46 4.93 -1.99
N PRO A 159 4.72 5.83 -2.65
CA PRO A 159 4.33 7.11 -2.07
C PRO A 159 3.52 6.91 -0.78
N LYS A 160 3.63 7.85 0.15
CA LYS A 160 2.77 7.94 1.33
C LYS A 160 1.41 8.48 0.89
N ILE A 161 0.42 7.61 0.85
CA ILE A 161 -0.92 7.91 0.37
C ILE A 161 -1.86 8.01 1.57
N VAL A 162 -2.50 9.15 1.72
CA VAL A 162 -3.62 9.31 2.66
C VAL A 162 -4.92 9.21 1.88
N VAL A 163 -5.85 8.37 2.36
CA VAL A 163 -7.18 8.21 1.80
C VAL A 163 -8.21 8.54 2.87
N VAL A 164 -9.11 9.47 2.59
CA VAL A 164 -10.13 9.96 3.53
C VAL A 164 -11.51 9.50 3.07
N GLY A 165 -12.28 8.86 3.96
CA GLY A 165 -13.62 8.38 3.61
C GLY A 165 -14.16 7.35 4.58
N GLY A 166 -15.02 6.45 4.07
CA GLY A 166 -15.64 5.36 4.82
C GLY A 166 -16.33 4.36 3.91
N GLY A 167 -16.98 3.39 4.52
CA GLY A 167 -17.84 2.44 3.82
C GLY A 167 -17.15 1.50 2.85
N THR A 168 -17.96 0.92 1.98
CA THR A 168 -17.51 -0.04 0.95
C THR A 168 -16.72 0.63 -0.18
N GLY A 169 -16.94 1.91 -0.43
CA GLY A 169 -16.23 2.68 -1.45
C GLY A 169 -14.75 2.80 -1.10
N LEU A 170 -14.43 3.23 0.11
CA LEU A 170 -13.07 3.35 0.60
C LEU A 170 -12.37 1.99 0.61
N SER A 171 -12.99 0.95 1.14
CA SER A 171 -12.41 -0.39 1.18
C SER A 171 -12.11 -0.94 -0.22
N THR A 172 -12.92 -0.62 -1.22
CA THR A 172 -12.66 -0.96 -2.63
C THR A 172 -11.40 -0.29 -3.16
N LEU A 173 -11.21 1.00 -2.88
CA LEU A 173 -9.99 1.71 -3.26
C LEU A 173 -8.74 1.14 -2.57
N LEU A 174 -8.83 0.87 -1.28
CA LEU A 174 -7.72 0.31 -0.48
C LEU A 174 -7.25 -1.05 -1.01
N ARG A 175 -8.17 -1.93 -1.45
CA ARG A 175 -7.83 -3.20 -2.14
C ARG A 175 -6.95 -2.97 -3.35
N GLY A 176 -7.26 -1.96 -4.14
CA GLY A 176 -6.46 -1.63 -5.32
C GLY A 176 -5.11 -1.03 -5.00
N LEU A 177 -5.05 -0.11 -4.03
CA LEU A 177 -3.82 0.62 -3.69
C LEU A 177 -2.78 -0.24 -2.99
N LYS A 178 -3.16 -1.22 -2.15
CA LYS A 178 -2.23 -2.09 -1.40
C LYS A 178 -1.29 -2.91 -2.29
N VAL A 179 -1.63 -3.08 -3.57
CA VAL A 179 -0.78 -3.76 -4.57
C VAL A 179 0.41 -2.88 -5.01
N TYR A 180 0.30 -1.57 -4.83
CA TYR A 180 1.27 -0.59 -5.32
C TYR A 180 2.09 0.09 -4.22
N SER A 181 1.54 0.26 -3.03
CA SER A 181 2.23 0.87 -1.88
C SER A 181 1.83 0.16 -0.58
N ALA A 182 2.78 0.04 0.34
CA ALA A 182 2.52 -0.31 1.74
C ALA A 182 2.35 0.94 2.62
N ASN A 183 2.65 2.14 2.10
CA ASN A 183 2.58 3.40 2.84
C ASN A 183 1.21 4.06 2.68
N ILE A 184 0.15 3.30 2.95
CA ILE A 184 -1.24 3.78 2.86
C ILE A 184 -1.74 4.06 4.26
N THR A 185 -2.36 5.24 4.47
CA THR A 185 -3.12 5.56 5.68
C THR A 185 -4.54 5.89 5.29
N ALA A 186 -5.50 5.10 5.77
CA ALA A 186 -6.93 5.37 5.64
C ALA A 186 -7.40 6.15 6.86
N ILE A 187 -7.99 7.33 6.66
CA ILE A 187 -8.66 8.13 7.69
C ILE A 187 -10.15 7.87 7.52
N VAL A 188 -10.78 7.36 8.58
CA VAL A 188 -12.11 6.75 8.51
C VAL A 188 -13.06 7.43 9.50
N THR A 189 -14.29 7.68 9.03
CA THR A 189 -15.34 8.24 9.89
C THR A 189 -15.73 7.28 11.02
N VAL A 190 -16.16 7.87 12.14
CA VAL A 190 -16.74 7.19 13.32
C VAL A 190 -18.16 7.66 13.59
N ALA A 191 -18.88 8.06 12.55
CA ALA A 191 -20.23 8.61 12.68
C ALA A 191 -21.35 7.56 12.43
N ASP A 192 -21.01 6.33 12.00
CA ASP A 192 -21.95 5.24 11.73
C ASP A 192 -22.79 4.89 12.99
N ASP A 193 -24.11 4.95 12.87
CA ASP A 193 -25.05 4.58 13.92
C ASP A 193 -26.00 3.46 13.49
N GLY A 194 -25.72 2.84 12.35
CA GLY A 194 -26.56 1.81 11.76
C GLY A 194 -26.25 0.37 12.23
N GLY A 195 -27.24 -0.48 12.17
CA GLY A 195 -27.13 -1.92 12.32
C GLY A 195 -26.35 -2.41 13.53
N SER A 196 -25.30 -3.20 13.30
CA SER A 196 -24.44 -3.77 14.36
C SER A 196 -23.57 -2.72 15.05
N SER A 197 -23.07 -1.72 14.31
CA SER A 197 -22.23 -0.66 14.85
C SER A 197 -23.02 0.22 15.83
N GLY A 198 -24.22 0.63 15.44
CA GLY A 198 -25.09 1.46 16.29
C GLY A 198 -25.49 0.76 17.58
N ARG A 199 -25.83 -0.56 17.53
CA ARG A 199 -26.14 -1.31 18.74
C ARG A 199 -24.96 -1.39 19.71
N LEU A 200 -23.75 -1.70 19.20
CA LEU A 200 -22.54 -1.76 20.03
C LEU A 200 -22.20 -0.40 20.64
N ARG A 201 -22.39 0.68 19.86
CA ARG A 201 -22.24 2.04 20.36
C ARG A 201 -23.20 2.36 21.52
N GLN A 202 -24.47 1.94 21.40
CA GLN A 202 -25.49 2.17 22.45
C GLN A 202 -25.28 1.29 23.70
N GLU A 203 -24.91 0.00 23.50
CA GLU A 203 -24.78 -0.96 24.59
C GLU A 203 -23.45 -0.84 25.34
N PHE A 204 -22.35 -0.58 24.64
CA PHE A 204 -20.99 -0.58 25.19
C PHE A 204 -20.34 0.82 25.24
N GLY A 205 -20.96 1.85 24.66
CA GLY A 205 -20.36 3.18 24.57
C GLY A 205 -19.11 3.26 23.70
N VAL A 206 -18.89 2.27 22.85
CA VAL A 206 -17.71 2.21 21.95
C VAL A 206 -17.99 2.98 20.67
N LEU A 207 -16.93 3.51 20.05
CA LEU A 207 -17.02 4.11 18.72
C LEU A 207 -17.39 3.05 17.67
N PRO A 208 -18.19 3.40 16.66
CA PRO A 208 -18.70 2.44 15.68
C PRO A 208 -17.57 1.81 14.85
N PRO A 209 -17.42 0.47 14.90
CA PRO A 209 -16.28 -0.19 14.27
C PRO A 209 -16.49 -0.57 12.79
N GLY A 210 -17.69 -0.35 12.23
CA GLY A 210 -18.10 -0.88 10.93
C GLY A 210 -17.17 -0.53 9.76
N ASP A 211 -16.89 0.74 9.59
CA ASP A 211 -16.05 1.25 8.50
C ASP A 211 -14.59 0.90 8.71
N ILE A 212 -14.12 1.00 9.96
CA ILE A 212 -12.76 0.60 10.35
C ILE A 212 -12.55 -0.88 10.03
N ARG A 213 -13.49 -1.75 10.41
CA ARG A 213 -13.47 -3.17 10.08
C ARG A 213 -13.34 -3.44 8.59
N ASN A 214 -14.12 -2.74 7.76
CA ASN A 214 -14.08 -2.88 6.31
C ASN A 214 -12.70 -2.50 5.73
N CYS A 215 -12.09 -1.44 6.25
CA CYS A 215 -10.77 -0.97 5.86
C CYS A 215 -9.65 -1.94 6.29
N LEU A 216 -9.70 -2.46 7.52
CA LEU A 216 -8.75 -3.47 8.01
C LEU A 216 -8.80 -4.73 7.14
N ALA A 217 -10.00 -5.27 6.87
CA ALA A 217 -10.16 -6.42 6.00
C ALA A 217 -9.62 -6.16 4.59
N ALA A 218 -9.86 -4.98 4.02
CA ALA A 218 -9.39 -4.61 2.68
C ALA A 218 -7.86 -4.52 2.58
N LEU A 219 -7.19 -4.09 3.64
CA LEU A 219 -5.73 -3.94 3.69
C LEU A 219 -5.00 -5.21 4.17
N ALA A 220 -5.71 -6.22 4.65
CA ALA A 220 -5.12 -7.46 5.15
C ALA A 220 -4.48 -8.30 4.02
N ASP A 221 -3.44 -9.06 4.34
CA ASP A 221 -2.76 -9.96 3.39
C ASP A 221 -3.64 -11.15 2.98
N GLN A 222 -4.38 -11.72 3.94
CA GLN A 222 -5.34 -12.82 3.71
C GLN A 222 -6.77 -12.28 3.53
N GLU A 223 -6.93 -11.35 2.59
CA GLU A 223 -8.15 -10.57 2.43
C GLU A 223 -9.42 -11.42 2.31
N LYS A 224 -9.40 -12.46 1.48
CA LYS A 224 -10.61 -13.25 1.22
C LYS A 224 -11.15 -13.89 2.49
N LEU A 225 -10.31 -14.62 3.23
CA LEU A 225 -10.70 -15.29 4.47
C LEU A 225 -11.12 -14.28 5.56
N LEU A 226 -10.37 -13.18 5.69
CA LEU A 226 -10.69 -12.14 6.68
C LEU A 226 -11.96 -11.38 6.34
N THR A 227 -12.22 -11.13 5.05
CA THR A 227 -13.45 -10.51 4.62
C THR A 227 -14.65 -11.43 4.95
N GLU A 228 -14.56 -12.71 4.64
CA GLU A 228 -15.61 -13.69 4.98
C GLU A 228 -15.85 -13.75 6.49
N LEU A 229 -14.78 -13.83 7.29
CA LEU A 229 -14.86 -13.89 8.75
C LEU A 229 -15.43 -12.58 9.33
N PHE A 230 -14.93 -11.42 8.90
CA PHE A 230 -15.33 -10.14 9.46
C PHE A 230 -16.72 -9.71 9.04
N GLN A 231 -17.19 -10.16 7.88
CA GLN A 231 -18.55 -9.92 7.40
C GLN A 231 -19.55 -10.98 7.90
N TYR A 232 -19.05 -12.06 8.51
CA TYR A 232 -19.94 -13.07 9.06
C TYR A 232 -20.89 -12.45 10.07
N ARG A 233 -22.20 -12.67 9.86
CA ARG A 233 -23.26 -12.19 10.78
C ARG A 233 -23.88 -13.38 11.47
N PHE A 234 -23.97 -13.27 12.78
CA PHE A 234 -24.63 -14.29 13.59
C PHE A 234 -26.12 -14.35 13.26
N GLN A 235 -26.58 -15.54 12.87
CA GLN A 235 -27.97 -15.78 12.50
C GLN A 235 -28.82 -16.23 13.70
N SER A 236 -28.19 -16.64 14.80
CA SER A 236 -28.81 -17.17 16.00
C SER A 236 -28.01 -16.79 17.24
N GLY A 237 -28.60 -17.01 18.42
CA GLY A 237 -28.00 -16.69 19.71
C GLY A 237 -28.56 -15.38 20.30
N SER A 238 -29.06 -15.48 21.55
CA SER A 238 -29.57 -14.29 22.28
C SER A 238 -28.45 -13.25 22.43
N GLY A 239 -28.70 -12.02 22.00
CA GLY A 239 -27.73 -10.92 22.03
C GLY A 239 -26.72 -10.90 20.86
N LEU A 240 -26.53 -11.98 20.11
CA LEU A 240 -25.57 -12.03 18.99
C LEU A 240 -26.22 -11.80 17.63
N VAL A 241 -27.50 -12.10 17.47
CA VAL A 241 -28.19 -12.04 16.17
C VAL A 241 -28.02 -10.69 15.50
N GLY A 242 -27.56 -10.71 14.24
CA GLY A 242 -27.36 -9.53 13.42
C GLY A 242 -26.03 -8.77 13.69
N HIS A 243 -25.26 -9.11 14.73
CA HIS A 243 -23.92 -8.59 14.89
C HIS A 243 -22.97 -9.25 13.89
N SER A 244 -22.02 -8.45 13.36
CA SER A 244 -20.90 -9.04 12.59
C SER A 244 -19.78 -9.44 13.54
N PHE A 245 -19.12 -10.56 13.23
CA PHE A 245 -17.95 -10.99 14.00
C PHE A 245 -16.87 -9.90 14.09
N GLY A 246 -16.57 -9.23 12.98
CA GLY A 246 -15.53 -8.22 12.97
C GLY A 246 -15.84 -6.99 13.85
N ASN A 247 -17.13 -6.61 14.00
CA ASN A 247 -17.51 -5.55 14.93
C ASN A 247 -17.31 -6.00 16.38
N LEU A 248 -17.75 -7.22 16.73
CA LEU A 248 -17.52 -7.78 18.06
C LEU A 248 -16.03 -7.93 18.37
N PHE A 249 -15.23 -8.36 17.40
CA PHE A 249 -13.79 -8.46 17.55
C PHE A 249 -13.15 -7.11 17.87
N LEU A 250 -13.50 -6.04 17.14
CA LEU A 250 -12.96 -4.70 17.40
C LEU A 250 -13.44 -4.11 18.72
N THR A 251 -14.70 -4.38 19.12
CA THR A 251 -15.22 -4.00 20.43
C THR A 251 -14.41 -4.67 21.54
N ALA A 252 -14.22 -6.00 21.46
CA ALA A 252 -13.41 -6.73 22.44
C ALA A 252 -11.96 -6.21 22.47
N MET A 253 -11.37 -5.90 21.32
CA MET A 253 -10.03 -5.32 21.26
C MET A 253 -9.97 -3.94 21.90
N SER A 254 -11.01 -3.11 21.78
CA SER A 254 -11.10 -1.80 22.45
C SER A 254 -11.16 -1.94 23.96
N GLU A 255 -11.92 -2.90 24.49
CA GLU A 255 -11.95 -3.21 25.91
C GLU A 255 -10.60 -3.68 26.45
N ILE A 256 -9.91 -4.57 25.71
CA ILE A 256 -8.59 -5.10 26.09
C ILE A 256 -7.52 -4.01 26.10
N THR A 257 -7.53 -3.11 25.10
CA THR A 257 -6.45 -2.13 24.89
C THR A 257 -6.75 -0.76 25.52
N GLY A 258 -7.99 -0.52 25.92
CA GLY A 258 -8.46 0.67 26.61
C GLY A 258 -8.94 1.79 25.70
N ASP A 259 -8.61 1.79 24.42
CA ASP A 259 -9.10 2.75 23.43
C ASP A 259 -9.13 2.18 21.99
N LEU A 260 -9.89 2.85 21.11
CA LEU A 260 -10.07 2.40 19.72
C LEU A 260 -8.79 2.52 18.90
N GLU A 261 -7.94 3.52 19.10
CA GLU A 261 -6.70 3.69 18.33
C GLU A 261 -5.76 2.51 18.59
N ARG A 262 -5.55 2.14 19.85
CA ARG A 262 -4.74 0.99 20.24
C ARG A 262 -5.37 -0.32 19.77
N ALA A 263 -6.70 -0.44 19.86
CA ALA A 263 -7.42 -1.60 19.32
C ALA A 263 -7.17 -1.81 17.84
N ILE A 264 -7.25 -0.74 17.04
CA ILE A 264 -6.97 -0.79 15.60
C ILE A 264 -5.51 -1.17 15.35
N ALA A 265 -4.56 -0.58 16.07
CA ALA A 265 -3.14 -0.88 15.93
C ALA A 265 -2.83 -2.35 16.25
N ALA A 266 -3.35 -2.88 17.38
CA ALA A 266 -3.20 -4.27 17.77
C ALA A 266 -3.89 -5.23 16.76
N SER A 267 -5.11 -4.89 16.34
CA SER A 267 -5.83 -5.64 15.31
C SER A 267 -5.07 -5.69 13.98
N SER A 268 -4.46 -4.58 13.58
CA SER A 268 -3.64 -4.51 12.36
C SER A 268 -2.44 -5.46 12.40
N GLN A 269 -1.83 -5.65 13.57
CA GLN A 269 -0.73 -6.62 13.75
C GLN A 269 -1.24 -8.06 13.66
N VAL A 270 -2.34 -8.39 14.36
CA VAL A 270 -2.95 -9.74 14.34
C VAL A 270 -3.38 -10.14 12.92
N LEU A 271 -3.89 -9.19 12.15
CA LEU A 271 -4.46 -9.41 10.81
C LEU A 271 -3.43 -9.22 9.69
N ALA A 272 -2.17 -8.93 10.00
CA ALA A 272 -1.13 -8.65 9.03
C ALA A 272 -1.57 -7.59 7.99
N VAL A 273 -2.09 -6.47 8.46
CA VAL A 273 -2.60 -5.37 7.62
C VAL A 273 -1.45 -4.60 6.99
N ARG A 274 -1.53 -4.32 5.69
CA ARG A 274 -0.58 -3.47 4.95
C ARG A 274 -1.05 -2.01 4.97
N GLY A 275 -0.33 -1.15 5.64
CA GLY A 275 -0.71 0.24 5.84
C GLY A 275 -1.30 0.49 7.23
N ARG A 276 -2.06 1.58 7.37
CA ARG A 276 -2.67 1.99 8.64
C ARG A 276 -4.12 2.40 8.43
N VAL A 277 -4.95 2.11 9.40
CA VAL A 277 -6.33 2.61 9.50
C VAL A 277 -6.41 3.45 10.75
N LEU A 278 -6.88 4.68 10.63
CA LEU A 278 -7.00 5.65 11.70
C LEU A 278 -8.41 6.23 11.71
N PRO A 279 -9.08 6.37 12.85
CA PRO A 279 -10.30 7.16 12.94
C PRO A 279 -9.98 8.65 12.73
N ALA A 280 -10.92 9.39 12.18
CA ALA A 280 -10.80 10.85 12.05
C ALA A 280 -10.69 11.54 13.40
N THR A 281 -11.45 11.07 14.37
CA THR A 281 -11.51 11.53 15.76
C THR A 281 -11.79 10.37 16.70
N LEU A 282 -11.48 10.51 17.97
CA LEU A 282 -11.90 9.60 19.04
C LEU A 282 -13.14 10.11 19.81
N SER A 283 -13.70 11.24 19.40
CA SER A 283 -14.94 11.75 19.96
C SER A 283 -16.15 10.95 19.46
N ASP A 284 -17.15 10.83 20.31
CA ASP A 284 -18.46 10.26 19.94
C ASP A 284 -19.25 11.25 19.08
N VAL A 285 -19.05 11.18 17.76
CA VAL A 285 -19.65 12.10 16.79
C VAL A 285 -21.01 11.58 16.33
N ARG A 286 -22.04 12.47 16.36
CA ARG A 286 -23.36 12.25 15.76
C ARG A 286 -23.58 13.24 14.63
N LEU A 287 -24.05 12.76 13.48
CA LEU A 287 -24.39 13.61 12.36
C LEU A 287 -25.79 14.22 12.55
N TRP A 288 -25.96 15.43 12.03
CA TRP A 288 -27.26 16.03 11.81
C TRP A 288 -27.29 16.67 10.42
N ALA A 289 -28.48 16.68 9.81
CA ALA A 289 -28.74 17.35 8.54
C ALA A 289 -29.96 18.24 8.63
N GLU A 290 -29.92 19.38 7.97
CA GLU A 290 -31.08 20.21 7.66
C GLU A 290 -31.47 19.93 6.20
N LEU A 291 -32.72 19.56 6.01
CA LEU A 291 -33.29 19.26 4.69
C LEU A 291 -33.92 20.50 4.08
N ALA A 292 -34.11 20.50 2.77
CA ALA A 292 -34.74 21.60 2.04
C ALA A 292 -36.17 21.92 2.50
N ASP A 293 -36.85 21.01 3.18
CA ASP A 293 -38.15 21.19 3.78
C ASP A 293 -38.09 21.64 5.25
N TRP A 294 -36.92 22.12 5.69
CA TRP A 294 -36.63 22.63 7.04
C TRP A 294 -36.65 21.59 8.17
N ARG A 295 -36.78 20.30 7.85
CA ARG A 295 -36.62 19.24 8.85
C ARG A 295 -35.16 19.12 9.26
N ARG A 296 -34.93 19.10 10.57
CA ARG A 296 -33.62 18.72 11.12
C ARG A 296 -33.67 17.26 11.57
N ILE A 297 -32.76 16.48 10.99
CA ILE A 297 -32.65 15.04 11.23
C ILE A 297 -31.30 14.78 11.90
N GLU A 298 -31.30 13.97 12.96
CA GLU A 298 -30.10 13.55 13.68
C GLU A 298 -29.90 12.03 13.51
N GLY A 299 -28.63 11.62 13.30
CA GLY A 299 -28.24 10.23 13.07
C GLY A 299 -27.98 9.93 11.60
N GLU A 300 -26.89 9.22 11.34
CA GLU A 300 -26.42 8.86 9.99
C GLU A 300 -27.48 8.04 9.24
N SER A 301 -27.99 6.99 9.86
CA SER A 301 -29.03 6.12 9.30
C SER A 301 -30.34 6.89 9.06
N SER A 302 -30.76 7.73 10.03
CA SER A 302 -31.97 8.53 9.93
C SER A 302 -31.91 9.57 8.81
N ILE A 303 -30.75 10.16 8.57
CA ILE A 303 -30.53 11.11 7.45
C ILE A 303 -30.79 10.42 6.11
N THR A 304 -30.22 9.24 5.92
CA THR A 304 -30.40 8.45 4.68
C THR A 304 -31.87 8.00 4.52
N GLU A 305 -32.54 7.59 5.61
CA GLU A 305 -33.93 7.14 5.58
C GLU A 305 -34.92 8.27 5.35
N ALA A 306 -34.60 9.50 5.72
CA ALA A 306 -35.48 10.67 5.59
C ALA A 306 -35.79 11.05 4.13
N GLN A 307 -35.00 10.58 3.18
CA GLN A 307 -35.17 10.76 1.71
C GLN A 307 -35.42 12.22 1.29
N GLY A 308 -34.79 13.18 1.97
CA GLY A 308 -34.88 14.61 1.66
C GLY A 308 -33.62 15.14 0.97
N LYS A 309 -33.74 16.28 0.29
CA LYS A 309 -32.56 16.99 -0.21
C LYS A 309 -31.85 17.64 0.98
N ILE A 310 -30.59 17.25 1.21
CA ILE A 310 -29.76 17.83 2.28
C ILE A 310 -29.28 19.21 1.83
N GLU A 311 -29.56 20.24 2.62
CA GLU A 311 -29.05 21.60 2.41
C GLU A 311 -27.85 21.90 3.32
N LYS A 312 -27.87 21.38 4.54
CA LYS A 312 -26.77 21.58 5.47
C LYS A 312 -26.51 20.32 6.27
N ILE A 313 -25.26 20.06 6.52
CA ILE A 313 -24.83 18.93 7.36
C ILE A 313 -23.83 19.41 8.39
N GLY A 314 -23.86 18.81 9.58
CA GLY A 314 -22.93 19.08 10.66
C GLY A 314 -22.81 17.89 11.60
N CYS A 315 -22.04 18.07 12.66
CA CYS A 315 -21.85 17.04 13.68
C CYS A 315 -21.99 17.59 15.10
N ILE A 316 -22.20 16.69 16.02
CA ILE A 316 -22.23 16.94 17.46
C ILE A 316 -21.18 16.03 18.10
N PRO A 317 -20.15 16.61 18.78
CA PRO A 317 -19.85 18.05 18.94
C PRO A 317 -19.51 18.73 17.61
N ALA A 318 -19.71 20.04 17.52
CA ALA A 318 -19.52 20.81 16.27
C ALA A 318 -18.05 20.84 15.80
N GLU A 319 -17.12 20.79 16.74
CA GLU A 319 -15.68 20.84 16.50
C GLU A 319 -14.99 19.68 17.25
N PRO A 320 -15.16 18.43 16.77
CA PRO A 320 -14.47 17.30 17.40
C PRO A 320 -12.96 17.39 17.13
N PRO A 321 -12.09 17.16 18.14
CA PRO A 321 -10.66 17.17 17.95
C PRO A 321 -10.22 16.03 17.01
N ALA A 322 -9.31 16.32 16.11
CA ALA A 322 -8.74 15.32 15.23
C ALA A 322 -7.82 14.35 15.99
N LEU A 323 -7.74 13.12 15.52
CA LEU A 323 -6.69 12.21 16.00
C LEU A 323 -5.30 12.72 15.59
N PRO A 324 -4.35 12.95 16.53
CA PRO A 324 -3.03 13.48 16.20
C PRO A 324 -2.26 12.64 15.18
N ALA A 325 -2.45 11.30 15.23
CA ALA A 325 -1.85 10.39 14.24
C ALA A 325 -2.42 10.60 12.82
N ALA A 326 -3.69 11.01 12.68
CA ALA A 326 -4.29 11.34 11.39
C ALA A 326 -3.72 12.65 10.84
N LEU A 327 -3.57 13.69 11.67
CA LEU A 327 -2.93 14.95 11.27
C LEU A 327 -1.50 14.74 10.80
N LYS A 328 -0.71 13.98 11.57
CA LYS A 328 0.65 13.61 11.19
C LYS A 328 0.71 12.85 9.86
N ALA A 329 -0.24 11.95 9.61
CA ALA A 329 -0.31 11.23 8.35
C ALA A 329 -0.59 12.16 7.16
N ILE A 330 -1.47 13.15 7.33
CA ILE A 330 -1.76 14.18 6.32
C ILE A 330 -0.52 15.06 6.08
N GLU A 331 0.15 15.47 7.14
CA GLU A 331 1.39 16.28 7.06
C GLU A 331 2.50 15.56 6.29
N GLU A 332 2.66 14.27 6.50
CA GLU A 332 3.67 13.44 5.84
C GLU A 332 3.27 12.92 4.45
N ALA A 333 2.02 13.14 4.02
CA ALA A 333 1.49 12.59 2.78
C ALA A 333 2.18 13.17 1.53
N ASP A 334 2.47 12.29 0.58
CA ASP A 334 2.88 12.66 -0.79
C ASP A 334 1.66 12.82 -1.70
N TYR A 335 0.53 12.20 -1.33
CA TYR A 335 -0.69 12.16 -2.12
C TYR A 335 -1.92 11.98 -1.22
N ILE A 336 -2.95 12.80 -1.43
CA ILE A 336 -4.21 12.75 -0.68
C ILE A 336 -5.36 12.41 -1.63
N ILE A 337 -6.16 11.41 -1.26
CA ILE A 337 -7.34 10.96 -2.00
C ILE A 337 -8.55 11.11 -1.08
N ILE A 338 -9.60 11.76 -1.56
CA ILE A 338 -10.88 11.92 -0.84
C ILE A 338 -11.89 11.01 -1.52
N GLY A 339 -12.53 10.11 -0.78
CA GLY A 339 -13.46 9.11 -1.31
C GLY A 339 -12.76 7.92 -2.01
N PRO A 340 -13.50 7.09 -2.75
CA PRO A 340 -14.95 7.12 -2.93
C PRO A 340 -15.72 6.67 -1.69
N GLY A 341 -16.98 7.04 -1.62
CA GLY A 341 -17.89 6.68 -0.53
C GLY A 341 -19.17 7.51 -0.59
N SER A 342 -20.09 7.26 0.31
CA SER A 342 -21.28 8.09 0.50
C SER A 342 -20.87 9.53 0.81
N LEU A 343 -21.43 10.49 0.07
CA LEU A 343 -20.99 11.88 0.16
C LEU A 343 -21.19 12.44 1.56
N TYR A 344 -22.41 12.35 2.07
CA TYR A 344 -22.80 12.96 3.35
C TYR A 344 -22.54 12.09 4.56
N THR A 345 -22.50 10.76 4.39
CA THR A 345 -22.36 9.84 5.51
C THR A 345 -20.97 9.21 5.67
N SER A 346 -20.15 9.20 4.61
CA SER A 346 -18.81 8.61 4.67
C SER A 346 -17.68 9.59 4.39
N ILE A 347 -17.87 10.59 3.51
CA ILE A 347 -16.80 11.52 3.11
C ILE A 347 -16.83 12.78 3.97
N ILE A 348 -17.92 13.54 3.89
CA ILE A 348 -18.07 14.82 4.60
C ILE A 348 -17.83 14.68 6.11
N PRO A 349 -18.30 13.63 6.82
CA PRO A 349 -18.08 13.51 8.26
C PRO A 349 -16.60 13.55 8.70
N ASN A 350 -15.70 13.03 7.88
CA ASN A 350 -14.26 13.17 8.16
C ASN A 350 -13.76 14.61 8.00
N LEU A 351 -14.36 15.33 7.04
CA LEU A 351 -13.98 16.70 6.69
C LEU A 351 -14.65 17.74 7.61
N LEU A 352 -15.71 17.36 8.34
CA LEU A 352 -16.30 18.17 9.40
C LEU A 352 -15.41 18.26 10.64
N VAL A 353 -14.37 17.45 10.77
CA VAL A 353 -13.31 17.61 11.77
C VAL A 353 -12.43 18.77 11.32
N PRO A 354 -12.45 19.95 12.00
CA PRO A 354 -11.87 21.18 11.46
C PRO A 354 -10.37 21.07 11.21
N GLU A 355 -9.63 20.43 12.11
CA GLU A 355 -8.19 20.24 12.00
C GLU A 355 -7.82 19.34 10.81
N ILE A 356 -8.64 18.34 10.44
CA ILE A 356 -8.41 17.50 9.26
C ILE A 356 -8.60 18.31 7.98
N SER A 357 -9.71 19.05 7.87
CA SER A 357 -9.96 19.89 6.69
C SER A 357 -8.88 20.97 6.51
N GLU A 358 -8.42 21.58 7.61
CA GLU A 358 -7.32 22.56 7.59
C GLU A 358 -5.99 21.92 7.18
N ALA A 359 -5.66 20.77 7.79
CA ALA A 359 -4.45 20.03 7.43
C ALA A 359 -4.43 19.64 5.94
N ILE A 360 -5.56 19.18 5.37
CA ILE A 360 -5.67 18.86 3.95
C ILE A 360 -5.53 20.12 3.08
N ALA A 361 -6.21 21.22 3.46
CA ALA A 361 -6.19 22.46 2.70
C ALA A 361 -4.79 23.10 2.63
N SER A 362 -4.02 23.02 3.71
CA SER A 362 -2.67 23.58 3.82
C SER A 362 -1.61 22.84 2.99
N ARG A 363 -1.89 21.59 2.54
CA ARG A 363 -0.93 20.78 1.78
C ARG A 363 -0.83 21.22 0.32
N SER A 364 0.39 21.32 -0.17
CA SER A 364 0.68 21.57 -1.60
C SER A 364 0.79 20.33 -2.46
N VAL A 365 0.64 19.13 -1.86
CA VAL A 365 0.70 17.85 -2.58
C VAL A 365 -0.54 17.65 -3.49
N PRO A 366 -0.47 16.74 -4.48
CA PRO A 366 -1.64 16.36 -5.27
C PRO A 366 -2.79 15.87 -4.40
N ARG A 367 -3.98 16.45 -4.60
CA ARG A 367 -5.20 16.12 -3.88
C ARG A 367 -6.31 15.85 -4.88
N ILE A 368 -6.95 14.68 -4.82
CA ILE A 368 -7.98 14.28 -5.75
C ILE A 368 -9.22 13.77 -5.01
N TYR A 369 -10.38 14.20 -5.48
CA TYR A 369 -11.66 13.63 -5.08
C TYR A 369 -12.08 12.55 -6.09
N VAL A 370 -12.57 11.40 -5.59
CA VAL A 370 -13.13 10.32 -6.41
C VAL A 370 -14.64 10.41 -6.34
N CYS A 371 -15.24 10.92 -7.41
CA CYS A 371 -16.70 11.08 -7.50
C CYS A 371 -17.40 9.72 -7.62
N ASN A 372 -18.57 9.58 -7.01
CA ASN A 372 -19.41 8.40 -7.11
C ASN A 372 -19.84 8.13 -8.55
N ILE A 373 -20.04 6.84 -8.91
CA ILE A 373 -20.52 6.44 -10.23
C ILE A 373 -22.05 6.63 -10.33
N MET A 374 -22.76 6.29 -9.24
CA MET A 374 -24.21 6.37 -9.13
C MET A 374 -24.58 7.32 -8.01
N THR A 375 -25.69 8.02 -8.16
CA THR A 375 -26.31 8.79 -7.08
C THR A 375 -26.82 7.85 -5.98
N GLN A 376 -26.90 8.35 -4.75
CA GLN A 376 -27.39 7.58 -3.60
C GLN A 376 -28.78 8.07 -3.19
N PRO A 377 -29.74 7.15 -3.10
CA PRO A 377 -31.07 7.47 -2.57
C PRO A 377 -30.95 8.03 -1.14
N GLY A 378 -31.70 9.08 -0.86
CA GLY A 378 -31.67 9.74 0.46
C GLY A 378 -30.51 10.72 0.70
N GLU A 379 -29.49 10.73 -0.17
CA GLU A 379 -28.33 11.63 -0.02
C GLU A 379 -28.10 12.53 -1.25
N THR A 380 -27.85 11.93 -2.41
CA THR A 380 -27.38 12.65 -3.60
C THR A 380 -28.30 12.47 -4.81
N GLN A 381 -29.61 12.33 -4.59
CA GLN A 381 -30.59 12.23 -5.69
C GLN A 381 -30.48 13.43 -6.62
N GLY A 382 -30.31 13.16 -7.92
CA GLY A 382 -30.21 14.18 -8.95
C GLY A 382 -28.89 14.97 -8.97
N TYR A 383 -27.93 14.65 -8.13
CA TYR A 383 -26.64 15.34 -8.08
C TYR A 383 -25.82 15.07 -9.33
N THR A 384 -25.23 16.15 -9.84
CA THR A 384 -24.18 16.14 -10.86
C THR A 384 -22.80 16.08 -10.21
N VAL A 385 -21.74 16.04 -11.03
CA VAL A 385 -20.36 16.12 -10.52
C VAL A 385 -20.10 17.47 -9.83
N SER A 386 -20.63 18.57 -10.37
CA SER A 386 -20.48 19.89 -9.74
C SER A 386 -21.19 19.98 -8.40
N ASP A 387 -22.38 19.36 -8.26
CA ASP A 387 -23.09 19.35 -6.99
C ASP A 387 -22.32 18.60 -5.90
N HIS A 388 -21.67 17.48 -6.23
CA HIS A 388 -20.80 16.77 -5.30
C HIS A 388 -19.61 17.62 -4.84
N ILE A 389 -19.00 18.40 -5.75
CA ILE A 389 -17.89 19.29 -5.41
C ILE A 389 -18.37 20.43 -4.52
N GLN A 390 -19.49 21.06 -4.88
CA GLN A 390 -20.08 22.16 -4.11
C GLN A 390 -20.46 21.73 -2.69
N ALA A 391 -21.10 20.56 -2.54
CA ALA A 391 -21.47 20.05 -1.24
C ALA A 391 -20.24 19.86 -0.31
N ILE A 392 -19.10 19.41 -0.83
CA ILE A 392 -17.86 19.32 -0.06
C ILE A 392 -17.31 20.71 0.27
N ASP A 393 -17.24 21.60 -0.74
CA ASP A 393 -16.71 22.96 -0.55
C ASP A 393 -17.56 23.77 0.46
N GLU A 394 -18.89 23.63 0.42
CA GLU A 394 -19.83 24.26 1.33
C GLU A 394 -19.71 23.70 2.76
N ALA A 395 -19.65 22.38 2.91
CA ALA A 395 -19.50 21.75 4.21
C ALA A 395 -18.18 22.12 4.91
N CYS A 396 -17.10 22.35 4.13
CA CYS A 396 -15.77 22.67 4.65
C CYS A 396 -15.46 24.17 4.63
N GLY A 397 -16.26 25.00 3.96
CA GLY A 397 -16.03 26.42 3.77
C GLY A 397 -14.78 26.77 2.92
N LYS A 398 -14.18 25.78 2.27
CA LYS A 398 -12.95 25.94 1.49
C LYS A 398 -12.72 24.76 0.51
N PRO A 399 -11.97 24.99 -0.58
CA PRO A 399 -11.58 23.93 -1.50
C PRO A 399 -10.51 23.00 -0.93
N LEU A 400 -10.76 21.70 -0.88
CA LEU A 400 -9.84 20.71 -0.30
C LEU A 400 -9.03 19.93 -1.34
N PHE A 401 -9.41 19.92 -2.60
CA PHE A 401 -8.77 19.16 -3.67
C PHE A 401 -8.63 19.98 -4.95
N ASN A 402 -7.66 19.63 -5.78
CA ASN A 402 -7.34 20.30 -7.04
C ASN A 402 -7.73 19.48 -8.28
N ALA A 403 -8.16 18.24 -8.10
CA ALA A 403 -8.62 17.37 -9.17
C ALA A 403 -9.82 16.53 -8.74
N VAL A 404 -10.62 16.10 -9.73
CA VAL A 404 -11.77 15.20 -9.54
C VAL A 404 -11.67 14.06 -10.54
N LEU A 405 -11.75 12.81 -10.06
CA LEU A 405 -11.86 11.63 -10.90
C LEU A 405 -13.34 11.35 -11.18
N VAL A 406 -13.69 11.37 -12.47
CA VAL A 406 -15.05 11.14 -12.96
C VAL A 406 -15.09 9.86 -13.78
N HIS A 407 -16.07 9.02 -13.53
CA HIS A 407 -16.33 7.84 -14.35
C HIS A 407 -16.85 8.25 -15.73
N ARG A 408 -16.39 7.56 -16.80
CA ARG A 408 -16.65 7.95 -18.18
C ARG A 408 -17.71 7.11 -18.90
N ARG A 409 -17.95 5.89 -18.45
CA ARG A 409 -18.87 4.96 -19.13
C ARG A 409 -20.24 4.94 -18.49
N VAL A 410 -21.28 4.81 -19.31
CA VAL A 410 -22.63 4.56 -18.82
C VAL A 410 -22.75 3.08 -18.43
N PRO A 411 -23.35 2.74 -17.28
CA PRO A 411 -23.69 1.36 -16.92
C PRO A 411 -24.57 0.66 -17.95
N SER A 412 -24.65 -0.66 -17.90
CA SER A 412 -25.53 -1.46 -18.76
C SER A 412 -27.01 -1.10 -18.57
N ALA A 413 -27.84 -1.38 -19.57
CA ALA A 413 -29.27 -1.13 -19.47
C ALA A 413 -29.93 -1.89 -18.29
N GLN A 414 -29.43 -3.10 -17.99
CA GLN A 414 -29.92 -3.91 -16.86
C GLN A 414 -29.62 -3.26 -15.52
N SER A 415 -28.38 -2.78 -15.33
CA SER A 415 -27.99 -2.03 -14.13
C SER A 415 -28.80 -0.74 -14.01
N LEU A 416 -28.98 0.01 -15.10
CA LEU A 416 -29.77 1.25 -15.08
C LEU A 416 -31.22 1.01 -14.64
N ILE A 417 -31.88 -0.04 -15.17
CA ILE A 417 -33.25 -0.41 -14.78
C ILE A 417 -33.30 -0.73 -13.28
N LYS A 418 -32.36 -1.51 -12.79
CA LYS A 418 -32.29 -1.87 -11.36
C LYS A 418 -32.14 -0.65 -10.46
N TYR A 419 -31.19 0.23 -10.78
CA TYR A 419 -30.94 1.42 -9.98
C TYR A 419 -32.07 2.44 -10.07
N ALA A 420 -32.76 2.55 -11.21
CA ALA A 420 -33.93 3.42 -11.35
C ALA A 420 -35.08 3.04 -10.43
N GLN A 421 -35.23 1.74 -10.06
CA GLN A 421 -36.26 1.27 -9.09
C GLN A 421 -36.08 1.90 -7.69
N VAL A 422 -34.86 2.29 -7.35
CA VAL A 422 -34.54 2.95 -6.07
C VAL A 422 -34.19 4.43 -6.24
N ASN A 423 -34.58 5.06 -7.35
CA ASN A 423 -34.28 6.47 -7.69
C ASN A 423 -32.79 6.79 -7.71
N SER A 424 -31.94 5.85 -8.07
CA SER A 424 -30.51 6.05 -8.27
C SER A 424 -30.19 6.11 -9.76
N HIS A 425 -29.35 7.06 -10.15
CA HIS A 425 -28.96 7.30 -11.53
C HIS A 425 -27.45 7.48 -11.63
N PRO A 426 -26.82 7.28 -12.82
CA PRO A 426 -25.44 7.66 -13.03
C PRO A 426 -25.23 9.15 -12.72
N VAL A 427 -24.14 9.45 -11.98
CA VAL A 427 -23.77 10.84 -11.70
C VAL A 427 -23.43 11.54 -13.03
N PHE A 428 -24.22 12.53 -13.38
CA PHE A 428 -24.04 13.27 -14.64
C PHE A 428 -22.83 14.20 -14.56
N PHE A 429 -21.99 14.15 -15.59
CA PHE A 429 -20.86 15.06 -15.72
C PHE A 429 -21.25 16.35 -16.46
N ASP A 430 -21.53 17.38 -15.70
CA ASP A 430 -21.84 18.72 -16.13
C ASP A 430 -20.54 19.54 -16.33
N ARG A 431 -19.95 19.38 -17.50
CA ARG A 431 -18.60 19.88 -17.81
C ARG A 431 -18.41 21.37 -17.55
N GLU A 432 -19.39 22.20 -17.95
CA GLU A 432 -19.30 23.66 -17.83
C GLU A 432 -19.38 24.13 -16.37
N ALA A 433 -20.32 23.59 -15.60
CA ALA A 433 -20.44 23.90 -14.17
C ALA A 433 -19.21 23.45 -13.40
N THR A 434 -18.74 22.23 -13.64
CA THR A 434 -17.53 21.69 -13.01
C THR A 434 -16.28 22.50 -13.36
N ALA A 435 -16.16 22.98 -14.61
CA ALA A 435 -15.02 23.79 -15.02
C ALA A 435 -14.97 25.15 -14.28
N LYS A 436 -16.12 25.76 -14.01
CA LYS A 436 -16.22 27.02 -13.24
C LYS A 436 -15.72 26.88 -11.81
N LEU A 437 -15.77 25.68 -11.23
CA LEU A 437 -15.24 25.40 -9.90
C LEU A 437 -13.70 25.28 -9.85
N GLY A 438 -13.01 25.41 -10.99
CA GLY A 438 -11.55 25.46 -11.07
C GLY A 438 -10.82 24.16 -10.77
N ARG A 439 -11.53 22.99 -10.86
CA ARG A 439 -10.95 21.68 -10.60
C ARG A 439 -10.47 21.02 -11.90
N ARG A 440 -9.31 20.33 -11.83
CA ARG A 440 -8.81 19.52 -12.95
C ARG A 440 -9.61 18.23 -13.05
N MET A 441 -10.18 17.94 -14.22
CA MET A 441 -10.97 16.74 -14.45
C MET A 441 -10.09 15.58 -14.93
N VAL A 442 -10.25 14.40 -14.29
CA VAL A 442 -9.61 13.14 -14.65
C VAL A 442 -10.71 12.16 -15.06
N MET A 443 -10.88 11.94 -16.35
CA MET A 443 -11.93 11.03 -16.85
C MET A 443 -11.36 9.65 -17.16
N ALA A 444 -11.96 8.61 -16.58
CA ALA A 444 -11.50 7.23 -16.78
C ALA A 444 -12.65 6.22 -16.64
N ASN A 445 -12.47 5.03 -17.24
CA ASN A 445 -13.34 3.89 -16.96
C ASN A 445 -12.85 3.17 -15.71
N VAL A 446 -13.48 3.44 -14.59
CA VAL A 446 -13.15 2.88 -13.27
C VAL A 446 -14.27 2.01 -12.68
N MET A 447 -15.28 1.70 -13.50
CA MET A 447 -16.45 0.94 -13.11
C MET A 447 -16.25 -0.57 -13.31
N ASP A 448 -16.88 -1.32 -12.44
CA ASP A 448 -17.13 -2.76 -12.55
C ASP A 448 -18.63 -3.00 -12.36
N GLU A 449 -19.19 -3.90 -13.15
CA GLU A 449 -20.57 -4.35 -13.04
C GLU A 449 -20.54 -5.84 -12.72
N ASP A 450 -21.22 -6.23 -11.67
CA ASP A 450 -21.43 -7.61 -11.32
C ASP A 450 -22.54 -8.20 -12.19
N GLU A 451 -22.20 -9.20 -13.00
CA GLU A 451 -23.12 -9.79 -14.01
C GLU A 451 -24.31 -10.50 -13.38
N GLU A 452 -24.19 -11.05 -12.17
CA GLU A 452 -25.27 -11.77 -11.49
C GLU A 452 -26.20 -10.78 -10.76
N THR A 453 -25.63 -9.82 -10.06
CA THR A 453 -26.39 -8.91 -9.21
C THR A 453 -26.71 -7.58 -9.90
N ASN A 454 -26.12 -7.26 -11.04
CA ASN A 454 -26.20 -5.97 -11.72
C ASN A 454 -25.82 -4.78 -10.82
N LEU A 455 -24.91 -5.01 -9.86
CA LEU A 455 -24.41 -3.96 -8.98
C LEU A 455 -23.23 -3.22 -9.62
N VAL A 456 -23.33 -1.90 -9.62
CA VAL A 456 -22.30 -1.01 -10.12
C VAL A 456 -21.38 -0.59 -8.98
N ARG A 457 -20.07 -0.83 -9.14
CA ARG A 457 -19.03 -0.46 -8.17
C ARG A 457 -17.78 0.06 -8.85
N HIS A 458 -16.89 0.66 -8.09
CA HIS A 458 -15.56 0.95 -8.60
C HIS A 458 -14.74 -0.36 -8.71
N ASN A 459 -14.03 -0.52 -9.85
CA ASN A 459 -13.05 -1.60 -10.00
C ASN A 459 -11.77 -1.22 -9.25
N PRO A 460 -11.33 -2.00 -8.25
CA PRO A 460 -10.19 -1.67 -7.39
C PRO A 460 -8.90 -1.42 -8.17
N GLU A 461 -8.57 -2.31 -9.12
CA GLU A 461 -7.32 -2.22 -9.87
C GLU A 461 -7.30 -1.06 -10.86
N ARG A 462 -8.42 -0.86 -11.60
CA ARG A 462 -8.53 0.25 -12.56
C ARG A 462 -8.47 1.59 -11.85
N LEU A 463 -9.19 1.71 -10.73
CA LEU A 463 -9.23 2.92 -9.90
C LEU A 463 -7.83 3.27 -9.39
N ALA A 464 -7.17 2.33 -8.71
CA ALA A 464 -5.81 2.54 -8.19
C ALA A 464 -4.81 2.89 -9.31
N ARG A 465 -4.88 2.20 -10.46
CA ARG A 465 -3.99 2.45 -11.59
C ARG A 465 -4.18 3.85 -12.19
N VAL A 466 -5.40 4.34 -12.30
CA VAL A 466 -5.70 5.68 -12.79
C VAL A 466 -5.18 6.74 -11.82
N LEU A 467 -5.46 6.59 -10.54
CA LEU A 467 -5.02 7.50 -9.48
C LEU A 467 -3.49 7.61 -9.41
N LEU A 468 -2.77 6.48 -9.47
CA LEU A 468 -1.31 6.48 -9.44
C LEU A 468 -0.68 7.03 -10.72
N ARG A 469 -1.30 6.81 -11.88
CA ARG A 469 -0.87 7.44 -13.14
C ARG A 469 -1.05 8.96 -13.09
N TRP A 470 -2.14 9.43 -12.52
CA TRP A 470 -2.35 10.86 -12.33
C TRP A 470 -1.32 11.45 -11.38
N TYR A 471 -1.08 10.81 -10.23
CA TYR A 471 -0.04 11.19 -9.28
C TYR A 471 1.32 11.30 -9.95
N SER A 472 1.76 10.30 -10.72
CA SER A 472 3.05 10.32 -11.39
C SER A 472 3.21 11.42 -12.43
N ARG A 473 2.10 11.90 -13.04
CA ARG A 473 2.09 13.03 -13.97
C ARG A 473 2.05 14.40 -13.28
N ALA A 474 1.55 14.47 -12.07
CA ALA A 474 1.50 15.69 -11.30
C ALA A 474 2.84 16.01 -10.63
N HIS A 475 3.76 15.03 -10.50
CA HIS A 475 5.10 15.16 -9.93
C HIS A 475 6.23 15.19 -10.98
N GLY A 476 5.97 14.93 -12.23
CA GLY A 476 6.93 15.02 -13.34
C GLY A 476 6.62 16.23 -14.21
#